data_a76ed7487a076ace41c3253e5aae5ccc
#
_entry.id   a76ed7487a076ace41c3253e5aae5ccc
#
_cell.length_a   1.000
_cell.length_b   1.000
_cell.length_c   1.000
_cell.angle_alpha   90.00
_cell.angle_beta   90.00
_cell.angle_gamma   90.00
#
_symmetry.space_group_name_H-M   'P 1'
#
loop_
_entity.id
_entity.type
_entity.pdbx_description
1 polymer ?
#
loop_
_entity_poly.entity_id
_entity_poly.type
_entity_poly.pdbx_seq_one_letter_code
_entity_poly.pdbx_strand_id
1 'polypeptide(L)'
;MNKILITGGSGLIGSVLNNHLKEKYKLVNLDIKKPISHSQDTIIGNMNILEDVKIASESADTIIHLGAVINVDSDWELVLKNNIESTRNVYEAAKINNVKKVIFASSNHAVGLFENDSPYKEIVEGKYEGLDPKNIKKVDKNVSIRPDSYYGVSKSYGEAIGRYYYETFNIKSINLRIGTVLNSDDPSTSIRHFATWLSHRDISQLVEKSIIHNVEFEIFYGVSNNKWRFWDIEDSQKKISYMPVDNAEEYRK
;
A
#
# COMPACT_ATOMS: atom_id res chain seq x y z
N MET A 1 13.67 3.50 20.72
CA MET A 1 12.67 3.91 19.69
C MET A 1 12.88 2.99 18.50
N ASN A 2 11.83 2.29 18.05
CA ASN A 2 11.98 1.37 16.92
C ASN A 2 12.39 2.12 15.67
N LYS A 3 13.34 1.55 14.91
CA LYS A 3 13.81 2.13 13.64
C LYS A 3 12.98 1.57 12.48
N ILE A 4 12.48 2.45 11.63
CA ILE A 4 11.70 2.10 10.45
C ILE A 4 12.40 2.63 9.20
N LEU A 5 12.62 1.74 8.23
CA LEU A 5 12.99 2.13 6.88
C LEU A 5 11.72 2.34 6.05
N ILE A 6 11.64 3.46 5.33
CA ILE A 6 10.60 3.72 4.32
C ILE A 6 11.28 3.78 2.96
N THR A 7 11.04 2.81 2.09
CA THR A 7 11.48 2.91 0.69
C THR A 7 10.46 3.70 -0.12
N GLY A 8 10.91 4.53 -1.04
CA GLY A 8 10.02 5.48 -1.71
C GLY A 8 9.55 6.62 -0.79
N GLY A 9 10.37 6.95 0.22
CA GLY A 9 10.03 7.93 1.27
C GLY A 9 9.81 9.34 0.77
N SER A 10 10.35 9.70 -0.39
CA SER A 10 10.18 11.03 -1.02
C SER A 10 8.92 11.13 -1.90
N GLY A 11 8.16 10.03 -2.04
CA GLY A 11 6.88 10.00 -2.75
C GLY A 11 5.73 10.56 -1.92
N LEU A 12 4.51 10.57 -2.50
CA LEU A 12 3.31 11.08 -1.84
C LEU A 12 3.03 10.38 -0.51
N ILE A 13 2.81 9.06 -0.54
CA ILE A 13 2.50 8.27 0.67
C ILE A 13 3.69 8.33 1.65
N GLY A 14 4.93 8.24 1.13
CA GLY A 14 6.13 8.38 1.95
C GLY A 14 6.16 9.68 2.74
N SER A 15 5.85 10.79 2.10
CA SER A 15 5.79 12.11 2.74
C SER A 15 4.72 12.22 3.81
N VAL A 16 3.51 11.68 3.53
CA VAL A 16 2.41 11.62 4.50
C VAL A 16 2.83 10.82 5.73
N LEU A 17 3.43 9.63 5.52
CA LEU A 17 3.85 8.75 6.62
C LEU A 17 5.03 9.34 7.41
N ASN A 18 6.01 9.95 6.75
CA ASN A 18 7.10 10.63 7.46
C ASN A 18 6.57 11.69 8.42
N ASN A 19 5.62 12.52 7.98
CA ASN A 19 5.01 13.54 8.83
C ASN A 19 4.20 12.95 9.99
N HIS A 20 3.52 11.83 9.78
CA HIS A 20 2.70 11.18 10.81
C HIS A 20 3.52 10.40 11.84
N LEU A 21 4.61 9.75 11.42
CA LEU A 21 5.34 8.79 12.25
C LEU A 21 6.60 9.38 12.95
N LYS A 22 7.08 10.55 12.53
CA LYS A 22 8.36 11.13 12.96
C LYS A 22 8.52 11.30 14.47
N GLU A 23 7.44 11.57 15.20
CA GLU A 23 7.49 11.77 16.67
C GLU A 23 7.47 10.42 17.44
N LYS A 24 7.11 9.32 16.76
CA LYS A 24 6.91 8.00 17.37
C LYS A 24 8.03 7.02 17.06
N TYR A 25 8.71 7.20 15.92
CA TYR A 25 9.70 6.26 15.41
C TYR A 25 10.96 6.96 14.91
N LYS A 26 12.08 6.25 14.92
CA LYS A 26 13.30 6.69 14.21
C LYS A 26 13.11 6.31 12.73
N LEU A 27 12.89 7.30 11.89
CA LEU A 27 12.65 7.10 10.45
C LEU A 27 13.95 7.26 9.66
N VAL A 28 14.16 6.36 8.71
CA VAL A 28 15.17 6.45 7.66
C VAL A 28 14.46 6.18 6.34
N ASN A 29 14.77 6.94 5.31
CA ASN A 29 14.20 6.77 3.99
C ASN A 29 15.25 6.26 3.00
N LEU A 30 14.82 5.46 2.02
CA LEU A 30 15.59 5.12 0.82
C LEU A 30 14.81 5.61 -0.39
N ASP A 31 15.39 6.50 -1.17
CA ASP A 31 14.78 7.01 -2.40
C ASP A 31 15.85 7.39 -3.42
N ILE A 32 15.50 7.44 -4.70
CA ILE A 32 16.38 7.92 -5.77
C ILE A 32 16.52 9.45 -5.80
N LYS A 33 15.70 10.16 -5.05
CA LYS A 33 15.67 11.63 -4.96
C LYS A 33 15.48 12.12 -3.54
N LYS A 34 15.92 13.35 -3.27
CA LYS A 34 15.69 14.01 -1.98
C LYS A 34 14.21 14.33 -1.80
N PRO A 35 13.69 14.24 -0.56
CA PRO A 35 12.33 14.67 -0.26
C PRO A 35 12.20 16.20 -0.32
N ILE A 36 10.99 16.67 -0.69
CA ILE A 36 10.65 18.10 -0.70
C ILE A 36 9.80 18.45 0.53
N SER A 37 9.01 17.49 1.02
CA SER A 37 7.92 17.73 1.98
C SER A 37 8.23 17.28 3.42
N HIS A 38 9.41 16.73 3.68
CA HIS A 38 9.84 16.35 5.03
C HIS A 38 11.37 16.46 5.17
N SER A 39 11.85 16.50 6.41
CA SER A 39 13.28 16.64 6.77
C SER A 39 13.88 15.36 7.35
N GLN A 40 13.21 14.22 7.23
CA GLN A 40 13.72 12.96 7.76
C GLN A 40 14.93 12.46 6.95
N ASP A 41 15.84 11.74 7.64
CA ASP A 41 17.04 11.19 7.03
C ASP A 41 16.70 10.38 5.78
N THR A 42 17.32 10.74 4.66
CA THR A 42 17.09 10.08 3.38
C THR A 42 18.41 9.66 2.76
N ILE A 43 18.57 8.35 2.61
CA ILE A 43 19.67 7.74 1.85
C ILE A 43 19.27 7.82 0.37
N ILE A 44 20.10 8.48 -0.43
CA ILE A 44 19.93 8.50 -1.88
C ILE A 44 20.53 7.22 -2.43
N GLY A 45 19.66 6.36 -2.96
CA GLY A 45 20.03 5.05 -3.48
C GLY A 45 18.91 4.42 -4.29
N ASN A 46 19.19 3.30 -4.91
CA ASN A 46 18.29 2.62 -5.83
C ASN A 46 17.93 1.21 -5.32
N MET A 47 16.66 0.93 -5.13
CA MET A 47 16.17 -0.38 -4.68
C MET A 47 16.53 -1.53 -5.63
N ASN A 48 16.86 -1.24 -6.90
CA ASN A 48 17.37 -2.24 -7.84
C ASN A 48 18.78 -2.71 -7.50
N ILE A 49 19.47 -2.01 -6.60
CA ILE A 49 20.79 -2.35 -6.08
C ILE A 49 20.63 -2.91 -4.68
N LEU A 50 20.83 -4.21 -4.52
CA LEU A 50 20.65 -4.88 -3.21
C LEU A 50 21.48 -4.22 -2.10
N GLU A 51 22.70 -3.78 -2.42
CA GLU A 51 23.59 -3.16 -1.43
C GLU A 51 23.03 -1.84 -0.88
N ASP A 52 22.39 -1.01 -1.74
CA ASP A 52 21.73 0.22 -1.28
C ASP A 52 20.61 -0.08 -0.26
N VAL A 53 19.83 -1.13 -0.55
CA VAL A 53 18.74 -1.55 0.35
C VAL A 53 19.28 -2.14 1.66
N LYS A 54 20.38 -2.90 1.59
CA LYS A 54 21.05 -3.45 2.79
C LYS A 54 21.56 -2.34 3.71
N ILE A 55 22.26 -1.38 3.13
CA ILE A 55 22.77 -0.21 3.89
C ILE A 55 21.61 0.55 4.52
N ALA A 56 20.55 0.82 3.77
CA ALA A 56 19.40 1.58 4.27
C ALA A 56 18.63 0.82 5.38
N SER A 57 18.52 -0.51 5.28
CA SER A 57 17.79 -1.35 6.22
C SER A 57 18.63 -1.79 7.44
N GLU A 58 19.88 -1.36 7.56
CA GLU A 58 20.72 -1.71 8.69
C GLU A 58 20.07 -1.30 10.02
N SER A 59 19.95 -2.25 10.93
CA SER A 59 19.29 -2.07 12.24
C SER A 59 17.83 -1.63 12.19
N ALA A 60 17.13 -1.78 11.06
CA ALA A 60 15.69 -1.52 10.98
C ALA A 60 14.90 -2.67 11.63
N ASP A 61 13.89 -2.32 12.42
CA ASP A 61 12.94 -3.29 12.97
C ASP A 61 11.83 -3.62 11.95
N THR A 62 11.45 -2.62 11.15
CA THR A 62 10.37 -2.71 10.16
C THR A 62 10.76 -1.98 8.88
N ILE A 63 10.39 -2.53 7.74
CA ILE A 63 10.46 -1.85 6.45
C ILE A 63 9.03 -1.56 5.99
N ILE A 64 8.75 -0.29 5.64
CA ILE A 64 7.56 0.11 4.90
C ILE A 64 7.99 0.26 3.43
N HIS A 65 7.57 -0.67 2.59
CA HIS A 65 7.99 -0.72 1.20
C HIS A 65 6.94 -0.07 0.29
N LEU A 66 7.19 1.21 -0.07
CA LEU A 66 6.32 2.02 -0.94
C LEU A 66 6.91 2.21 -2.34
N GLY A 67 8.22 2.09 -2.48
CA GLY A 67 8.92 2.40 -3.73
C GLY A 67 8.46 1.50 -4.87
N ALA A 68 7.95 2.10 -5.94
CA ALA A 68 7.51 1.43 -7.15
C ALA A 68 7.26 2.44 -8.28
N VAL A 69 7.26 1.97 -9.51
CA VAL A 69 6.58 2.64 -10.63
C VAL A 69 5.10 2.31 -10.52
N ILE A 70 4.26 3.35 -10.47
CA ILE A 70 2.83 3.22 -10.13
C ILE A 70 1.88 3.45 -11.32
N ASN A 71 2.41 3.84 -12.49
CA ASN A 71 1.58 4.06 -13.67
C ASN A 71 1.13 2.71 -14.26
N VAL A 72 -0.17 2.53 -14.39
CA VAL A 72 -0.80 1.31 -14.94
C VAL A 72 -0.44 1.07 -16.41
N ASP A 73 -0.11 2.13 -17.16
CA ASP A 73 0.29 2.07 -18.56
C ASP A 73 1.80 1.84 -18.74
N SER A 74 2.55 1.59 -17.67
CA SER A 74 3.99 1.31 -17.75
C SER A 74 4.26 0.03 -18.50
N ASP A 75 5.33 0.04 -19.31
CA ASP A 75 5.81 -1.16 -19.99
C ASP A 75 6.38 -2.21 -19.02
N TRP A 76 6.51 -3.42 -19.54
CA TRP A 76 6.98 -4.58 -18.77
C TRP A 76 8.39 -4.39 -18.20
N GLU A 77 9.34 -3.88 -19.00
CA GLU A 77 10.74 -3.74 -18.57
C GLU A 77 10.88 -2.77 -17.39
N LEU A 78 10.12 -1.68 -17.44
CA LEU A 78 10.11 -0.70 -16.35
C LEU A 78 9.54 -1.29 -15.06
N VAL A 79 8.43 -2.03 -15.17
CA VAL A 79 7.78 -2.68 -14.04
C VAL A 79 8.62 -3.84 -13.50
N LEU A 80 9.19 -4.67 -14.37
CA LEU A 80 10.07 -5.77 -13.97
C LEU A 80 11.21 -5.26 -13.09
N LYS A 81 11.91 -4.25 -13.55
CA LYS A 81 13.07 -3.71 -12.87
C LYS A 81 12.70 -2.98 -11.57
N ASN A 82 11.72 -2.07 -11.61
CA ASN A 82 11.47 -1.16 -10.50
C ASN A 82 10.45 -1.69 -9.48
N ASN A 83 9.67 -2.71 -9.82
CA ASN A 83 8.67 -3.28 -8.91
C ASN A 83 9.01 -4.73 -8.53
N ILE A 84 9.36 -5.58 -9.47
CA ILE A 84 9.58 -7.01 -9.21
C ILE A 84 10.97 -7.23 -8.61
N GLU A 85 12.03 -6.82 -9.32
CA GLU A 85 13.41 -6.99 -8.83
C GLU A 85 13.64 -6.19 -7.53
N SER A 86 13.16 -4.96 -7.47
CA SER A 86 13.32 -4.11 -6.29
C SER A 86 12.60 -4.68 -5.07
N THR A 87 11.38 -5.20 -5.23
CA THR A 87 10.63 -5.85 -4.12
C THR A 87 11.39 -7.09 -3.62
N ARG A 88 11.93 -7.90 -4.52
CA ARG A 88 12.79 -9.04 -4.14
C ARG A 88 14.01 -8.56 -3.34
N ASN A 89 14.68 -7.50 -3.76
CA ASN A 89 15.83 -6.94 -3.06
C ASN A 89 15.47 -6.42 -1.65
N VAL A 90 14.28 -5.83 -1.49
CA VAL A 90 13.80 -5.37 -0.17
C VAL A 90 13.62 -6.56 0.79
N TYR A 91 12.98 -7.64 0.35
CA TYR A 91 12.84 -8.83 1.19
C TYR A 91 14.17 -9.54 1.45
N GLU A 92 15.08 -9.60 0.47
CA GLU A 92 16.41 -10.19 0.67
C GLU A 92 17.25 -9.36 1.66
N ALA A 93 17.22 -8.04 1.55
CA ALA A 93 17.87 -7.15 2.52
C ALA A 93 17.26 -7.30 3.94
N ALA A 94 15.94 -7.43 4.02
CA ALA A 94 15.25 -7.68 5.28
C ALA A 94 15.74 -8.98 5.94
N LYS A 95 15.93 -10.04 5.16
CA LYS A 95 16.47 -11.32 5.63
C LYS A 95 17.92 -11.16 6.10
N ILE A 96 18.79 -10.51 5.31
CA ILE A 96 20.20 -10.33 5.63
C ILE A 96 20.38 -9.52 6.94
N ASN A 97 19.57 -8.48 7.12
CA ASN A 97 19.64 -7.58 8.27
C ASN A 97 18.74 -7.99 9.46
N ASN A 98 18.11 -9.18 9.39
CA ASN A 98 17.22 -9.69 10.43
C ASN A 98 16.04 -8.74 10.75
N VAL A 99 15.53 -8.04 9.75
CA VAL A 99 14.32 -7.21 9.86
C VAL A 99 13.13 -8.10 10.20
N LYS A 100 12.31 -7.70 11.16
CA LYS A 100 11.24 -8.55 11.69
C LYS A 100 9.96 -8.48 10.87
N LYS A 101 9.71 -7.35 10.20
CA LYS A 101 8.45 -7.07 9.51
C LYS A 101 8.66 -6.23 8.25
N VAL A 102 7.99 -6.63 7.18
CA VAL A 102 7.82 -5.81 5.98
C VAL A 102 6.33 -5.46 5.82
N ILE A 103 6.03 -4.18 5.68
CA ILE A 103 4.70 -3.68 5.30
C ILE A 103 4.80 -3.28 3.84
N PHE A 104 4.21 -4.09 2.97
CA PHE A 104 4.27 -3.92 1.54
C PHE A 104 3.07 -3.13 1.02
N ALA A 105 3.33 -2.04 0.30
CA ALA A 105 2.30 -1.33 -0.45
C ALA A 105 1.90 -2.14 -1.68
N SER A 106 0.97 -3.09 -1.49
CA SER A 106 0.21 -3.69 -2.57
C SER A 106 -0.80 -2.66 -3.11
N SER A 107 -1.70 -3.06 -3.97
CA SER A 107 -2.67 -2.18 -4.60
C SER A 107 -3.98 -2.92 -4.88
N ASN A 108 -5.09 -2.19 -4.94
CA ASN A 108 -6.33 -2.70 -5.49
C ASN A 108 -6.17 -3.16 -6.96
N HIS A 109 -5.15 -2.68 -7.69
CA HIS A 109 -4.79 -3.15 -9.04
C HIS A 109 -4.33 -4.62 -9.09
N ALA A 110 -3.94 -5.23 -7.98
CA ALA A 110 -3.68 -6.68 -7.89
C ALA A 110 -4.95 -7.51 -8.22
N VAL A 111 -6.11 -6.92 -8.02
CA VAL A 111 -7.44 -7.47 -8.29
C VAL A 111 -8.31 -6.49 -9.08
N GLY A 112 -7.70 -5.57 -9.82
CA GLY A 112 -8.37 -4.43 -10.46
C GLY A 112 -9.45 -4.81 -11.47
N LEU A 113 -9.33 -5.96 -12.15
CA LEU A 113 -10.35 -6.41 -13.10
C LEU A 113 -11.72 -6.73 -12.47
N PHE A 114 -11.84 -6.78 -11.13
CA PHE A 114 -13.16 -6.82 -10.50
C PHE A 114 -13.97 -5.55 -10.76
N GLU A 115 -13.34 -4.42 -11.03
CA GLU A 115 -14.02 -3.18 -11.40
C GLU A 115 -14.76 -3.25 -12.75
N ASN A 116 -14.51 -4.29 -13.55
CA ASN A 116 -15.22 -4.55 -14.81
C ASN A 116 -16.49 -5.42 -14.63
N ASP A 117 -16.69 -5.98 -13.44
CA ASP A 117 -17.83 -6.85 -13.15
C ASP A 117 -18.97 -6.02 -12.52
N SER A 118 -20.24 -6.35 -12.87
CA SER A 118 -21.39 -5.77 -12.17
C SER A 118 -21.47 -6.32 -10.73
N PRO A 119 -21.81 -5.51 -9.73
CA PRO A 119 -22.21 -4.09 -9.79
C PRO A 119 -21.05 -3.09 -9.63
N TYR A 120 -19.81 -3.54 -9.52
CA TYR A 120 -18.64 -2.67 -9.27
C TYR A 120 -18.39 -1.72 -10.45
N LYS A 121 -18.60 -2.20 -11.67
CA LYS A 121 -18.50 -1.38 -12.89
C LYS A 121 -19.42 -0.17 -12.84
N GLU A 122 -20.67 -0.39 -12.50
CA GLU A 122 -21.66 0.68 -12.37
C GLU A 122 -21.25 1.68 -11.28
N ILE A 123 -20.71 1.19 -10.18
CA ILE A 123 -20.25 2.05 -9.07
C ILE A 123 -19.09 2.95 -9.51
N VAL A 124 -18.06 2.41 -10.18
CA VAL A 124 -16.90 3.22 -10.60
C VAL A 124 -17.22 4.14 -11.77
N GLU A 125 -18.28 3.86 -12.51
CA GLU A 125 -18.83 4.72 -13.56
C GLU A 125 -19.86 5.75 -13.03
N GLY A 126 -20.23 5.69 -11.74
CA GLY A 126 -21.22 6.60 -11.13
C GLY A 126 -22.68 6.30 -11.47
N LYS A 127 -22.96 5.11 -11.94
CA LYS A 127 -24.29 4.64 -12.31
C LYS A 127 -24.95 3.95 -11.11
N TYR A 128 -25.43 4.73 -10.16
CA TYR A 128 -25.93 4.22 -8.87
C TYR A 128 -27.41 3.82 -8.88
N GLU A 129 -28.14 4.03 -9.99
CA GLU A 129 -29.57 3.72 -10.07
C GLU A 129 -29.83 2.23 -9.79
N GLY A 130 -30.76 1.95 -8.88
CA GLY A 130 -31.10 0.59 -8.46
C GLY A 130 -30.07 -0.09 -7.54
N LEU A 131 -28.97 0.57 -7.19
CA LEU A 131 -27.97 0.02 -6.28
C LEU A 131 -28.18 0.51 -4.84
N ASP A 132 -28.03 -0.40 -3.89
CA ASP A 132 -27.96 -0.08 -2.46
C ASP A 132 -26.56 -0.38 -1.93
N PRO A 133 -25.78 0.64 -1.50
CA PRO A 133 -24.40 0.44 -1.04
C PRO A 133 -24.27 -0.53 0.14
N LYS A 134 -25.35 -0.73 0.92
CA LYS A 134 -25.37 -1.67 2.04
C LYS A 134 -25.45 -3.13 1.58
N ASN A 135 -26.04 -3.37 0.41
CA ASN A 135 -26.27 -4.69 -0.14
C ASN A 135 -25.24 -5.10 -1.20
N ILE A 136 -24.26 -4.23 -1.53
CA ILE A 136 -23.16 -4.57 -2.44
C ILE A 136 -22.27 -5.63 -1.79
N LYS A 137 -22.16 -6.79 -2.46
CA LYS A 137 -21.18 -7.82 -2.05
C LYS A 137 -19.77 -7.23 -2.05
N LYS A 138 -19.07 -7.39 -0.95
CA LYS A 138 -17.69 -6.87 -0.86
C LYS A 138 -16.70 -7.85 -1.51
N VAL A 139 -15.67 -7.29 -2.14
CA VAL A 139 -14.51 -8.03 -2.66
C VAL A 139 -13.54 -8.21 -1.50
N ASP A 140 -13.49 -9.41 -0.95
CA ASP A 140 -12.62 -9.76 0.17
C ASP A 140 -11.21 -10.19 -0.31
N LYS A 141 -10.31 -10.44 0.62
CA LYS A 141 -8.92 -10.81 0.31
C LYS A 141 -8.77 -12.21 -0.33
N ASN A 142 -9.79 -13.08 -0.22
CA ASN A 142 -9.73 -14.48 -0.66
C ASN A 142 -10.14 -14.63 -2.14
N VAL A 143 -10.54 -13.55 -2.80
CA VAL A 143 -10.84 -13.58 -4.24
C VAL A 143 -9.59 -13.94 -5.04
N SER A 144 -9.78 -14.54 -6.20
CA SER A 144 -8.69 -14.81 -7.13
C SER A 144 -7.98 -13.53 -7.54
N ILE A 145 -6.66 -13.60 -7.71
CA ILE A 145 -5.86 -12.52 -8.29
C ILE A 145 -6.37 -12.25 -9.71
N ARG A 146 -6.71 -10.97 -9.99
CA ARG A 146 -7.20 -10.50 -11.30
C ARG A 146 -6.59 -9.12 -11.60
N PRO A 147 -5.28 -9.04 -11.87
CA PRO A 147 -4.60 -7.78 -12.12
C PRO A 147 -5.05 -7.15 -13.44
N ASP A 148 -5.14 -5.84 -13.47
CA ASP A 148 -5.58 -5.05 -14.62
C ASP A 148 -4.43 -4.47 -15.46
N SER A 149 -3.20 -4.68 -15.03
CA SER A 149 -2.01 -4.08 -15.63
C SER A 149 -0.74 -4.82 -15.21
N TYR A 150 0.40 -4.56 -15.87
CA TYR A 150 1.70 -5.03 -15.38
C TYR A 150 2.02 -4.50 -13.98
N TYR A 151 1.59 -3.28 -13.66
CA TYR A 151 1.65 -2.75 -12.30
C TYR A 151 0.89 -3.66 -11.32
N GLY A 152 -0.36 -4.00 -11.63
CA GLY A 152 -1.17 -4.93 -10.82
C GLY A 152 -0.52 -6.31 -10.67
N VAL A 153 0.07 -6.85 -11.76
CA VAL A 153 0.85 -8.10 -11.72
C VAL A 153 2.01 -7.99 -10.73
N SER A 154 2.74 -6.88 -10.75
CA SER A 154 3.87 -6.66 -9.81
C SER A 154 3.42 -6.59 -8.35
N LYS A 155 2.22 -6.07 -8.09
CA LYS A 155 1.66 -6.02 -6.74
C LYS A 155 1.24 -7.41 -6.24
N SER A 156 0.63 -8.22 -7.10
CA SER A 156 0.35 -9.64 -6.81
C SER A 156 1.62 -10.44 -6.55
N TYR A 157 2.69 -10.19 -7.32
CA TYR A 157 4.00 -10.79 -7.05
C TYR A 157 4.52 -10.40 -5.66
N GLY A 158 4.38 -9.13 -5.27
CA GLY A 158 4.82 -8.65 -3.95
C GLY A 158 4.08 -9.34 -2.79
N GLU A 159 2.78 -9.63 -2.94
CA GLU A 159 2.01 -10.42 -1.97
C GLU A 159 2.54 -11.87 -1.89
N ALA A 160 2.82 -12.49 -3.05
CA ALA A 160 3.32 -13.86 -3.11
C ALA A 160 4.74 -14.01 -2.53
N ILE A 161 5.66 -13.09 -2.87
CA ILE A 161 7.01 -13.13 -2.32
C ILE A 161 7.02 -12.83 -0.82
N GLY A 162 6.13 -11.94 -0.34
CA GLY A 162 5.94 -11.69 1.08
C GLY A 162 5.52 -12.96 1.83
N ARG A 163 4.63 -13.76 1.25
CA ARG A 163 4.23 -15.07 1.80
C ARG A 163 5.40 -16.03 1.89
N TYR A 164 6.21 -16.12 0.81
CA TYR A 164 7.39 -16.98 0.78
C TYR A 164 8.40 -16.60 1.87
N TYR A 165 8.71 -15.31 2.03
CA TYR A 165 9.67 -14.86 3.06
C TYR A 165 9.13 -15.03 4.48
N TYR A 166 7.83 -14.91 4.67
CA TYR A 166 7.21 -15.23 5.97
C TYR A 166 7.36 -16.71 6.32
N GLU A 167 6.95 -17.62 5.43
CA GLU A 167 6.95 -19.06 5.72
C GLU A 167 8.36 -19.66 5.78
N THR A 168 9.30 -19.11 5.00
CA THR A 168 10.65 -19.68 4.91
C THR A 168 11.62 -19.04 5.89
N PHE A 169 11.50 -17.75 6.15
CA PHE A 169 12.46 -16.99 6.94
C PHE A 169 11.85 -16.29 8.16
N ASN A 170 10.58 -16.50 8.43
CA ASN A 170 9.84 -15.91 9.55
C ASN A 170 9.85 -14.37 9.56
N ILE A 171 9.90 -13.75 8.38
CA ILE A 171 9.77 -12.31 8.22
C ILE A 171 8.28 -11.98 8.07
N LYS A 172 7.69 -11.32 9.06
CA LYS A 172 6.28 -10.94 9.01
C LYS A 172 6.01 -10.06 7.80
N SER A 173 4.93 -10.33 7.07
CA SER A 173 4.59 -9.59 5.85
C SER A 173 3.14 -9.15 5.87
N ILE A 174 2.91 -7.84 5.95
CA ILE A 174 1.57 -7.24 5.84
C ILE A 174 1.47 -6.53 4.51
N ASN A 175 0.52 -6.97 3.69
CA ASN A 175 0.34 -6.50 2.33
C ASN A 175 -0.91 -5.62 2.28
N LEU A 176 -0.74 -4.36 1.95
CA LEU A 176 -1.81 -3.38 1.93
C LEU A 176 -2.26 -3.15 0.49
N ARG A 177 -3.43 -3.69 0.08
CA ARG A 177 -4.08 -3.37 -1.19
C ARG A 177 -4.65 -1.95 -1.13
N ILE A 178 -3.77 -0.99 -1.34
CA ILE A 178 -4.07 0.44 -1.24
C ILE A 178 -4.96 0.85 -2.41
N GLY A 179 -6.03 1.58 -2.09
CA GLY A 179 -6.88 2.24 -3.08
C GLY A 179 -6.23 3.50 -3.65
N THR A 180 -7.00 4.54 -3.91
CA THR A 180 -6.52 5.77 -4.54
C THR A 180 -6.11 6.79 -3.49
N VAL A 181 -4.82 7.11 -3.40
CA VAL A 181 -4.30 8.22 -2.58
C VAL A 181 -3.95 9.39 -3.50
N LEU A 182 -4.46 10.57 -3.21
CA LEU A 182 -4.37 11.76 -4.06
C LEU A 182 -3.51 12.86 -3.42
N ASN A 183 -2.76 13.61 -4.23
CA ASN A 183 -1.93 14.72 -3.73
C ASN A 183 -2.73 15.78 -2.98
N SER A 184 -3.89 16.15 -3.51
CA SER A 184 -4.80 17.13 -2.92
C SER A 184 -5.62 16.59 -1.76
N ASP A 185 -5.60 15.27 -1.55
CA ASP A 185 -6.50 14.55 -0.64
C ASP A 185 -8.00 14.82 -0.90
N ASP A 186 -8.34 15.11 -2.15
CA ASP A 186 -9.70 15.45 -2.59
C ASP A 186 -10.22 14.42 -3.61
N PRO A 187 -11.20 13.57 -3.24
CA PRO A 187 -11.73 12.52 -4.13
C PRO A 187 -12.64 13.04 -5.26
N SER A 188 -13.04 14.32 -5.24
CA SER A 188 -13.99 14.87 -6.22
C SER A 188 -13.46 14.92 -7.66
N THR A 189 -12.16 14.67 -7.85
CA THR A 189 -11.48 14.74 -9.15
C THR A 189 -11.84 13.60 -10.12
N SER A 190 -12.43 12.51 -9.62
CA SER A 190 -12.92 11.40 -10.45
C SER A 190 -14.07 10.67 -9.76
N ILE A 191 -15.03 10.22 -10.54
CA ILE A 191 -16.19 9.47 -10.01
C ILE A 191 -15.75 8.15 -9.36
N ARG A 192 -14.72 7.47 -9.91
CA ARG A 192 -14.16 6.24 -9.37
C ARG A 192 -13.64 6.43 -7.93
N HIS A 193 -13.16 7.63 -7.59
CA HIS A 193 -12.60 7.90 -6.27
C HIS A 193 -13.64 7.79 -5.15
N PHE A 194 -14.94 7.97 -5.43
CA PHE A 194 -16.02 7.79 -4.45
C PHE A 194 -16.11 6.35 -3.91
N ALA A 195 -15.51 5.38 -4.62
CA ALA A 195 -15.40 4.00 -4.17
C ALA A 195 -13.99 3.66 -3.65
N THR A 196 -12.94 4.22 -4.26
CA THR A 196 -11.57 3.73 -4.10
C THR A 196 -10.67 4.65 -3.26
N TRP A 197 -11.10 5.87 -2.92
CA TRP A 197 -10.28 6.83 -2.20
C TRP A 197 -9.81 6.32 -0.83
N LEU A 198 -8.56 6.61 -0.53
CA LEU A 198 -7.96 6.44 0.77
C LEU A 198 -7.31 7.77 1.17
N SER A 199 -7.84 8.44 2.18
CA SER A 199 -7.35 9.74 2.65
C SER A 199 -5.96 9.64 3.26
N HIS A 200 -5.26 10.78 3.35
CA HIS A 200 -3.96 10.87 4.03
C HIS A 200 -4.06 10.45 5.51
N ARG A 201 -5.16 10.78 6.18
CA ARG A 201 -5.42 10.39 7.56
C ARG A 201 -5.60 8.88 7.70
N ASP A 202 -6.42 8.29 6.85
CA ASP A 202 -6.76 6.88 6.94
C ASP A 202 -5.60 5.97 6.50
N ILE A 203 -4.80 6.35 5.47
CA ILE A 203 -3.56 5.60 5.14
C ILE A 203 -2.56 5.64 6.28
N SER A 204 -2.42 6.80 6.96
CA SER A 204 -1.53 6.94 8.11
C SER A 204 -1.95 6.03 9.25
N GLN A 205 -3.25 5.96 9.56
CA GLN A 205 -3.82 5.06 10.56
C GLN A 205 -3.56 3.58 10.17
N LEU A 206 -3.86 3.20 8.92
CA LEU A 206 -3.71 1.82 8.43
C LEU A 206 -2.27 1.33 8.59
N VAL A 207 -1.30 2.15 8.17
CA VAL A 207 0.12 1.79 8.26
C VAL A 207 0.57 1.75 9.72
N GLU A 208 0.22 2.73 10.55
CA GLU A 208 0.56 2.72 11.97
C GLU A 208 -0.01 1.49 12.70
N LYS A 209 -1.27 1.14 12.43
CA LYS A 209 -1.88 -0.08 12.97
C LYS A 209 -1.15 -1.35 12.50
N SER A 210 -0.68 -1.37 11.25
CA SER A 210 0.13 -2.48 10.72
C SER A 210 1.52 -2.59 11.39
N ILE A 211 2.10 -1.47 11.84
CA ILE A 211 3.37 -1.47 12.60
C ILE A 211 3.17 -2.09 13.97
N ILE A 212 2.17 -1.63 14.73
CA ILE A 212 2.04 -1.95 16.16
C ILE A 212 1.41 -3.32 16.44
N HIS A 213 0.53 -3.81 15.56
CA HIS A 213 -0.13 -5.09 15.78
C HIS A 213 0.75 -6.28 15.40
N ASN A 214 0.66 -7.33 16.20
CA ASN A 214 1.44 -8.55 15.98
C ASN A 214 0.74 -9.49 14.98
N VAL A 215 0.67 -9.06 13.74
CA VAL A 215 0.16 -9.87 12.62
C VAL A 215 1.36 -10.47 11.88
N GLU A 216 1.26 -11.74 11.53
CA GLU A 216 2.36 -12.49 10.92
C GLU A 216 2.38 -12.35 9.41
N PHE A 217 1.34 -12.85 8.75
CA PHE A 217 1.10 -12.63 7.31
C PHE A 217 -0.36 -12.25 7.09
N GLU A 218 -0.58 -11.17 6.35
CA GLU A 218 -1.95 -10.79 6.02
C GLU A 218 -2.00 -9.90 4.76
N ILE A 219 -3.18 -9.88 4.13
CA ILE A 219 -3.55 -8.97 3.07
C ILE A 219 -4.73 -8.14 3.56
N PHE A 220 -4.61 -6.83 3.55
CA PHE A 220 -5.68 -5.90 3.93
C PHE A 220 -5.97 -4.93 2.79
N TYR A 221 -7.24 -4.64 2.56
CA TYR A 221 -7.61 -3.49 1.73
C TYR A 221 -7.48 -2.19 2.51
N GLY A 222 -6.91 -1.19 1.85
CA GLY A 222 -6.79 0.18 2.34
C GLY A 222 -7.67 1.11 1.53
N VAL A 223 -8.86 1.40 2.04
CA VAL A 223 -9.78 2.43 1.53
C VAL A 223 -10.39 3.16 2.71
N SER A 224 -10.79 4.42 2.51
CA SER A 224 -11.53 5.19 3.50
C SER A 224 -12.95 4.65 3.68
N ASN A 225 -13.70 5.16 4.64
CA ASN A 225 -15.06 4.71 4.92
C ASN A 225 -16.08 5.20 3.86
N ASN A 226 -15.69 5.10 2.60
CA ASN A 226 -16.49 5.56 1.48
C ASN A 226 -17.83 4.84 1.40
N LYS A 227 -18.89 5.56 1.15
CA LYS A 227 -20.25 5.03 1.00
C LYS A 227 -20.31 3.94 -0.07
N TRP A 228 -19.63 4.13 -1.20
CA TRP A 228 -19.66 3.24 -2.35
C TRP A 228 -18.48 2.25 -2.41
N ARG A 229 -17.68 2.13 -1.31
CA ARG A 229 -16.60 1.14 -1.31
C ARG A 229 -17.15 -0.28 -1.45
N PHE A 230 -16.49 -1.07 -2.26
CA PHE A 230 -16.73 -2.50 -2.41
C PHE A 230 -15.54 -3.37 -1.98
N TRP A 231 -14.39 -2.76 -1.73
CA TRP A 231 -13.25 -3.44 -1.10
C TRP A 231 -13.54 -3.69 0.37
N ASP A 232 -13.36 -4.96 0.80
CA ASP A 232 -13.67 -5.36 2.18
C ASP A 232 -12.56 -4.96 3.16
N ILE A 233 -12.89 -4.22 4.20
CA ILE A 233 -11.97 -3.80 5.25
C ILE A 233 -12.22 -4.54 6.59
N GLU A 234 -13.12 -5.50 6.63
CA GLU A 234 -13.49 -6.19 7.88
C GLU A 234 -12.29 -6.85 8.57
N ASP A 235 -11.45 -7.53 7.80
CA ASP A 235 -10.26 -8.18 8.34
C ASP A 235 -9.29 -7.17 8.99
N SER A 236 -9.09 -6.00 8.37
CA SER A 236 -8.23 -4.96 8.95
C SER A 236 -8.87 -4.33 10.20
N GLN A 237 -10.19 -4.19 10.22
CA GLN A 237 -10.91 -3.73 11.42
C GLN A 237 -10.74 -4.73 12.58
N LYS A 238 -10.94 -6.01 12.33
CA LYS A 238 -10.88 -7.07 13.34
C LYS A 238 -9.45 -7.34 13.85
N LYS A 239 -8.47 -7.39 12.95
CA LYS A 239 -7.11 -7.87 13.26
C LYS A 239 -6.15 -6.77 13.70
N ILE A 240 -6.33 -5.55 13.19
CA ILE A 240 -5.43 -4.43 13.50
C ILE A 240 -6.16 -3.17 13.97
N SER A 241 -7.47 -3.25 14.21
CA SER A 241 -8.29 -2.12 14.66
C SER A 241 -8.19 -0.90 13.71
N TYR A 242 -8.19 -1.15 12.40
CA TYR A 242 -8.28 -0.11 11.40
C TYR A 242 -9.70 0.46 11.35
N MET A 243 -9.86 1.71 11.70
CA MET A 243 -11.17 2.39 11.75
C MET A 243 -11.10 3.66 10.90
N PRO A 244 -11.25 3.53 9.57
CA PRO A 244 -11.21 4.70 8.68
C PRO A 244 -12.38 5.65 9.00
N VAL A 245 -12.11 6.94 8.94
CA VAL A 245 -13.06 7.98 9.35
C VAL A 245 -13.53 8.85 8.18
N ASP A 246 -12.73 8.96 7.13
CA ASP A 246 -13.06 9.82 6.00
C ASP A 246 -14.02 9.13 5.01
N ASN A 247 -14.89 9.92 4.37
CA ASN A 247 -15.86 9.44 3.41
C ASN A 247 -15.91 10.36 2.19
N ALA A 248 -15.59 9.81 1.03
CA ALA A 248 -15.58 10.56 -0.23
C ALA A 248 -16.94 11.21 -0.53
N GLU A 249 -18.05 10.65 -0.05
CA GLU A 249 -19.39 11.21 -0.28
C GLU A 249 -19.56 12.64 0.28
N GLU A 250 -18.76 13.03 1.28
CA GLU A 250 -18.76 14.40 1.84
C GLU A 250 -18.23 15.44 0.85
N TYR A 251 -17.52 14.99 -0.18
CA TYR A 251 -16.98 15.83 -1.27
C TYR A 251 -17.89 15.88 -2.50
N ARG A 252 -19.04 15.19 -2.49
CA ARG A 252 -19.96 15.18 -3.61
C ARG A 252 -20.71 16.50 -3.68
N LYS A 253 -20.57 17.19 -4.80
CA LYS A 253 -21.28 18.46 -5.11
C LYS A 253 -22.59 18.15 -5.81
#